data_98d714ea3f920519e901b354a62ce2d3
#
_entry.id   98d714ea3f920519e901b354a62ce2d3
#
_cell.length_a   1.000
_cell.length_b   1.000
_cell.length_c   1.000
_cell.angle_alpha   90.00
_cell.angle_beta   90.00
_cell.angle_gamma   90.00
#
_symmetry.space_group_name_H-M   'P 1'
#
loop_
_entity.id
_entity.type
_entity.pdbx_description
1 polymer ?
#
loop_
_entity_poly.entity_id
_entity_poly.type
_entity_poly.pdbx_seq_one_letter_code
_entity_poly.pdbx_strand_id
1 'polypeptide(L)'
;MTINAVVFDYGGVICYPPPAETAVELEHLTGLSHVHLDELNRKFRGEYDRGVLNGKEYFHNILSKAGLFLDETSLWKIAQADMDGYKHLDYGTIQLIRDIKKAGIKTAILSNMPNDFLVWAKETIPVFNEVDAAIFSCEHFLLKPETEIFEKLRDKLNMGYEEMVYFDDLPENIIRARELGINGFVWINPDDARKTLRKISQVFETM
;
A
#
# COMPACT_ATOMS: atom_id res chain seq x y z
N MET A 1 8.64 8.39 24.98
CA MET A 1 8.76 8.70 23.55
C MET A 1 7.48 9.41 23.15
N THR A 2 7.58 10.53 22.43
CA THR A 2 6.39 11.28 22.01
C THR A 2 6.05 10.85 20.59
N ILE A 3 4.93 10.19 20.41
CA ILE A 3 4.43 9.79 19.10
C ILE A 3 3.37 10.79 18.65
N ASN A 4 3.58 11.39 17.48
CA ASN A 4 2.75 12.44 16.92
C ASN A 4 2.03 12.00 15.61
N ALA A 5 2.49 10.90 14.98
CA ALA A 5 1.82 10.33 13.81
C ALA A 5 1.88 8.80 13.78
N VAL A 6 0.83 8.20 13.21
CA VAL A 6 0.81 6.78 12.84
C VAL A 6 0.56 6.67 11.33
N VAL A 7 1.43 5.93 10.67
CA VAL A 7 1.47 5.74 9.23
C VAL A 7 1.11 4.31 8.89
N PHE A 8 0.31 4.12 7.87
CA PHE A 8 -0.15 2.82 7.41
C PHE A 8 0.18 2.60 5.95
N ASP A 9 0.59 1.40 5.57
CA ASP A 9 0.48 0.97 4.18
C ASP A 9 -0.98 0.76 3.79
N TYR A 10 -1.23 0.58 2.49
CA TYR A 10 -2.55 0.23 1.97
C TYR A 10 -2.70 -1.28 1.77
N GLY A 11 -1.87 -1.87 0.91
CA GLY A 11 -1.95 -3.29 0.56
C GLY A 11 -1.61 -4.19 1.76
N GLY A 12 -2.44 -5.20 2.04
CA GLY A 12 -2.22 -6.06 3.21
C GLY A 12 -2.44 -5.40 4.58
N VAL A 13 -2.73 -4.07 4.63
CA VAL A 13 -2.93 -3.30 5.87
C VAL A 13 -4.31 -2.64 5.91
N ILE A 14 -4.60 -1.67 5.00
CA ILE A 14 -5.92 -1.03 4.90
C ILE A 14 -6.87 -1.89 4.05
N CYS A 15 -6.35 -2.65 3.10
CA CYS A 15 -7.09 -3.71 2.42
C CYS A 15 -6.45 -5.06 2.71
N TYR A 16 -7.27 -6.11 2.65
CA TYR A 16 -6.77 -7.48 2.69
C TYR A 16 -5.90 -7.78 1.45
N PRO A 17 -4.97 -8.74 1.53
CA PRO A 17 -4.33 -9.27 0.34
C PRO A 17 -5.38 -9.74 -0.68
N PRO A 18 -5.07 -9.69 -2.00
CA PRO A 18 -5.98 -10.18 -3.03
C PRO A 18 -6.48 -11.61 -2.72
N PRO A 19 -7.79 -11.87 -2.80
CA PRO A 19 -8.34 -13.20 -2.56
C PRO A 19 -7.87 -14.19 -3.63
N ALA A 20 -7.93 -15.49 -3.32
CA ALA A 20 -7.49 -16.54 -4.24
C ALA A 20 -8.23 -16.52 -5.59
N GLU A 21 -9.47 -16.07 -5.58
CA GLU A 21 -10.32 -15.90 -6.76
C GLU A 21 -9.70 -14.93 -7.78
N THR A 22 -8.99 -13.89 -7.33
CA THR A 22 -8.27 -12.98 -8.22
C THR A 22 -7.17 -13.69 -9.01
N ALA A 23 -6.40 -14.57 -8.35
CA ALA A 23 -5.37 -15.36 -9.03
C ALA A 23 -6.01 -16.30 -10.09
N VAL A 24 -7.13 -16.96 -9.77
CA VAL A 24 -7.88 -17.81 -10.70
C VAL A 24 -8.39 -17.01 -11.90
N GLU A 25 -8.93 -15.82 -11.67
CA GLU A 25 -9.40 -14.95 -12.75
C GLU A 25 -8.25 -14.49 -13.65
N LEU A 26 -7.14 -14.07 -13.09
CA LEU A 26 -5.95 -13.70 -13.85
C LEU A 26 -5.37 -14.87 -14.66
N GLU A 27 -5.33 -16.09 -14.12
CA GLU A 27 -4.97 -17.30 -14.86
C GLU A 27 -5.91 -17.53 -16.06
N HIS A 28 -7.21 -17.40 -15.85
CA HIS A 28 -8.20 -17.56 -16.92
C HIS A 28 -8.06 -16.49 -18.02
N LEU A 29 -7.83 -15.24 -17.64
CA LEU A 29 -7.70 -14.13 -18.59
C LEU A 29 -6.39 -14.14 -19.37
N THR A 30 -5.31 -14.61 -18.77
CA THR A 30 -3.96 -14.57 -19.36
C THR A 30 -3.54 -15.91 -19.98
N GLY A 31 -4.11 -17.03 -19.50
CA GLY A 31 -3.64 -18.37 -19.84
C GLY A 31 -2.33 -18.77 -19.15
N LEU A 32 -1.79 -17.93 -18.27
CA LEU A 32 -0.57 -18.21 -17.48
C LEU A 32 -0.96 -18.71 -16.09
N SER A 33 -0.16 -19.61 -15.50
CA SER A 33 -0.34 -19.99 -14.11
C SER A 33 -0.05 -18.82 -13.18
N HIS A 34 -0.69 -18.77 -12.00
CA HIS A 34 -0.43 -17.73 -10.99
C HIS A 34 1.04 -17.68 -10.60
N VAL A 35 1.73 -18.81 -10.50
CA VAL A 35 3.17 -18.86 -10.19
C VAL A 35 3.98 -18.07 -11.23
N HIS A 36 3.67 -18.26 -12.52
CA HIS A 36 4.36 -17.55 -13.58
C HIS A 36 4.00 -16.04 -13.59
N LEU A 37 2.72 -15.71 -13.35
CA LEU A 37 2.29 -14.32 -13.21
C LEU A 37 2.97 -13.63 -12.03
N ASP A 38 3.09 -14.30 -10.88
CA ASP A 38 3.78 -13.77 -9.69
C ASP A 38 5.28 -13.53 -9.94
N GLU A 39 5.94 -14.40 -10.70
CA GLU A 39 7.33 -14.19 -11.11
C GLU A 39 7.48 -12.95 -11.99
N LEU A 40 6.58 -12.76 -12.96
CA LEU A 40 6.56 -11.59 -13.83
C LEU A 40 6.23 -10.32 -13.02
N ASN A 41 5.23 -10.39 -12.14
CA ASN A 41 4.85 -9.29 -11.26
C ASN A 41 6.03 -8.85 -10.39
N ARG A 42 6.66 -9.74 -9.65
CA ARG A 42 7.82 -9.40 -8.81
C ARG A 42 8.95 -8.71 -9.58
N LYS A 43 9.11 -9.05 -10.85
CA LYS A 43 10.20 -8.51 -11.68
C LYS A 43 9.86 -7.15 -12.29
N PHE A 44 8.59 -6.90 -12.62
CA PHE A 44 8.20 -5.77 -13.45
C PHE A 44 7.21 -4.80 -12.81
N ARG A 45 6.64 -5.14 -11.62
CA ARG A 45 5.62 -4.33 -10.94
C ARG A 45 6.10 -2.91 -10.61
N GLY A 46 7.39 -2.74 -10.34
CA GLY A 46 7.94 -1.47 -9.89
C GLY A 46 7.66 -0.29 -10.83
N GLU A 47 7.72 -0.46 -12.14
CA GLU A 47 7.42 0.62 -13.09
C GLU A 47 5.94 1.01 -13.11
N TYR A 48 5.04 0.03 -12.89
CA TYR A 48 3.62 0.26 -12.76
C TYR A 48 3.29 1.00 -11.45
N ASP A 49 3.82 0.55 -10.33
CA ASP A 49 3.61 1.20 -9.03
C ASP A 49 4.29 2.59 -8.96
N ARG A 50 5.33 2.86 -9.76
CA ARG A 50 5.90 4.21 -9.91
C ARG A 50 5.02 5.15 -10.73
N GLY A 51 3.98 4.65 -11.41
CA GLY A 51 3.15 5.44 -12.31
C GLY A 51 3.79 5.74 -13.68
N VAL A 52 4.86 5.02 -14.05
CA VAL A 52 5.50 5.14 -15.38
C VAL A 52 4.64 4.48 -16.44
N LEU A 53 3.94 3.40 -16.08
CA LEU A 53 3.04 2.64 -16.94
C LEU A 53 1.61 2.71 -16.41
N ASN A 54 0.63 2.67 -17.31
CA ASN A 54 -0.74 2.32 -16.96
C ASN A 54 -0.94 0.78 -16.97
N GLY A 55 -2.08 0.29 -16.48
CA GLY A 55 -2.34 -1.14 -16.35
C GLY A 55 -2.27 -1.89 -17.68
N LYS A 56 -2.76 -1.31 -18.76
CA LYS A 56 -2.68 -1.89 -20.11
C LYS A 56 -1.22 -2.06 -20.55
N GLU A 57 -0.42 -1.01 -20.40
CA GLU A 57 1.01 -1.03 -20.80
C GLU A 57 1.79 -2.02 -19.93
N TYR A 58 1.51 -2.05 -18.64
CA TYR A 58 2.11 -2.99 -17.71
C TYR A 58 1.82 -4.45 -18.12
N PHE A 59 0.54 -4.81 -18.31
CA PHE A 59 0.18 -6.17 -18.71
C PHE A 59 0.64 -6.52 -20.12
N HIS A 60 0.64 -5.58 -21.06
CA HIS A 60 1.27 -5.78 -22.37
C HIS A 60 2.77 -6.16 -22.22
N ASN A 61 3.51 -5.43 -21.39
CA ASN A 61 4.94 -5.66 -21.18
C ASN A 61 5.21 -7.02 -20.56
N ILE A 62 4.51 -7.41 -19.49
CA ILE A 62 4.76 -8.69 -18.83
C ILE A 62 4.31 -9.88 -19.67
N LEU A 63 3.16 -9.81 -20.34
CA LEU A 63 2.64 -10.89 -21.18
C LEU A 63 3.49 -11.09 -22.44
N SER A 64 4.01 -10.02 -23.04
CA SER A 64 4.92 -10.12 -24.17
C SER A 64 6.22 -10.87 -23.82
N LYS A 65 6.69 -10.81 -22.56
CA LYS A 65 7.84 -11.62 -22.08
C LYS A 65 7.52 -13.12 -22.02
N ALA A 66 6.25 -13.46 -21.87
CA ALA A 66 5.75 -14.85 -21.96
C ALA A 66 5.37 -15.25 -23.40
N GLY A 67 5.60 -14.39 -24.40
CA GLY A 67 5.25 -14.64 -25.80
C GLY A 67 3.75 -14.46 -26.09
N LEU A 68 2.99 -13.82 -25.22
CA LEU A 68 1.56 -13.57 -25.36
C LEU A 68 1.30 -12.13 -25.82
N PHE A 69 0.48 -11.99 -26.86
CA PHE A 69 0.11 -10.70 -27.43
C PHE A 69 -1.41 -10.61 -27.47
N LEU A 70 -1.99 -9.80 -26.61
CA LEU A 70 -3.43 -9.62 -26.47
C LEU A 70 -3.86 -8.24 -27.00
N ASP A 71 -5.14 -8.15 -27.39
CA ASP A 71 -5.73 -6.87 -27.77
C ASP A 71 -5.92 -5.94 -26.54
N GLU A 72 -6.12 -4.63 -26.80
CA GLU A 72 -6.25 -3.61 -25.76
C GLU A 72 -7.41 -3.89 -24.79
N THR A 73 -8.53 -4.41 -25.29
CA THR A 73 -9.70 -4.72 -24.45
C THR A 73 -9.37 -5.82 -23.44
N SER A 74 -8.67 -6.86 -23.90
CA SER A 74 -8.20 -7.96 -23.04
C SER A 74 -7.20 -7.49 -22.01
N LEU A 75 -6.25 -6.64 -22.39
CA LEU A 75 -5.26 -6.05 -21.47
C LEU A 75 -5.93 -5.19 -20.38
N TRP A 76 -6.94 -4.38 -20.72
CA TRP A 76 -7.69 -3.62 -19.73
C TRP A 76 -8.51 -4.50 -18.79
N LYS A 77 -9.09 -5.60 -19.26
CA LYS A 77 -9.79 -6.57 -18.41
C LYS A 77 -8.85 -7.20 -17.39
N ILE A 78 -7.64 -7.56 -17.80
CA ILE A 78 -6.62 -8.11 -16.90
C ILE A 78 -6.21 -7.07 -15.85
N ALA A 79 -5.93 -5.83 -16.27
CA ALA A 79 -5.59 -4.75 -15.36
C ALA A 79 -6.72 -4.47 -14.36
N GLN A 80 -7.97 -4.51 -14.81
CA GLN A 80 -9.14 -4.34 -13.93
C GLN A 80 -9.25 -5.48 -12.91
N ALA A 81 -9.06 -6.74 -13.32
CA ALA A 81 -9.10 -7.90 -12.43
C ALA A 81 -7.97 -7.83 -11.37
N ASP A 82 -6.76 -7.40 -11.74
CA ASP A 82 -5.66 -7.15 -10.79
C ASP A 82 -6.07 -6.08 -9.76
N MET A 83 -6.57 -4.93 -10.22
CA MET A 83 -7.01 -3.84 -9.34
C MET A 83 -8.17 -4.25 -8.42
N ASP A 84 -9.12 -5.04 -8.92
CA ASP A 84 -10.28 -5.49 -8.13
C ASP A 84 -9.85 -6.35 -6.93
N GLY A 85 -8.75 -7.07 -7.04
CA GLY A 85 -8.15 -7.80 -5.92
C GLY A 85 -7.80 -6.93 -4.71
N TYR A 86 -7.49 -5.65 -4.91
CA TYR A 86 -7.12 -4.71 -3.84
C TYR A 86 -8.28 -3.86 -3.31
N LYS A 87 -9.52 -4.19 -3.66
CA LYS A 87 -10.73 -3.45 -3.21
C LYS A 87 -11.36 -3.98 -1.92
N HIS A 88 -10.83 -5.06 -1.35
CA HIS A 88 -11.34 -5.71 -0.14
C HIS A 88 -10.82 -5.02 1.13
N LEU A 89 -11.54 -4.01 1.61
CA LEU A 89 -11.11 -3.17 2.74
C LEU A 89 -11.19 -3.91 4.08
N ASP A 90 -10.16 -3.73 4.93
CA ASP A 90 -10.23 -4.07 6.35
C ASP A 90 -10.84 -2.91 7.15
N TYR A 91 -12.13 -3.02 7.43
CA TYR A 91 -12.85 -2.01 8.22
C TYR A 91 -12.35 -1.89 9.67
N GLY A 92 -11.69 -2.92 10.20
CA GLY A 92 -11.02 -2.87 11.50
C GLY A 92 -9.83 -1.92 11.48
N THR A 93 -9.03 -1.95 10.42
CA THR A 93 -7.92 -1.01 10.20
C THR A 93 -8.43 0.42 9.99
N ILE A 94 -9.48 0.60 9.18
CA ILE A 94 -10.09 1.92 8.97
C ILE A 94 -10.61 2.49 10.30
N GLN A 95 -11.25 1.67 11.13
CA GLN A 95 -11.71 2.10 12.46
C GLN A 95 -10.54 2.46 13.39
N LEU A 96 -9.43 1.70 13.35
CA LEU A 96 -8.21 2.03 14.09
C LEU A 96 -7.65 3.39 13.68
N ILE A 97 -7.56 3.69 12.38
CA ILE A 97 -7.11 4.99 11.86
C ILE A 97 -7.99 6.13 12.43
N ARG A 98 -9.31 5.96 12.41
CA ARG A 98 -10.26 6.94 12.95
C ARG A 98 -10.12 7.13 14.47
N ASP A 99 -9.88 6.06 15.21
CA ASP A 99 -9.69 6.13 16.67
C ASP A 99 -8.38 6.85 17.02
N ILE A 100 -7.29 6.60 16.29
CA ILE A 100 -6.01 7.32 16.42
C ILE A 100 -6.22 8.82 16.17
N LYS A 101 -6.92 9.16 15.11
CA LYS A 101 -7.23 10.55 14.77
C LYS A 101 -8.08 11.23 15.86
N LYS A 102 -9.06 10.54 16.42
CA LYS A 102 -9.85 11.05 17.57
C LYS A 102 -9.02 11.28 18.83
N ALA A 103 -7.96 10.51 19.03
CA ALA A 103 -7.00 10.71 20.12
C ALA A 103 -6.04 11.91 19.87
N GLY A 104 -6.20 12.66 18.78
CA GLY A 104 -5.41 13.84 18.46
C GLY A 104 -4.06 13.55 17.81
N ILE A 105 -3.82 12.31 17.39
CA ILE A 105 -2.60 11.87 16.71
C ILE A 105 -2.83 11.92 15.19
N LYS A 106 -1.86 12.47 14.45
CA LYS A 106 -1.95 12.49 12.98
C LYS A 106 -1.94 11.08 12.41
N THR A 107 -2.67 10.90 11.32
CA THR A 107 -2.70 9.65 10.57
C THR A 107 -2.20 9.87 9.15
N ALA A 108 -1.48 8.90 8.60
CA ALA A 108 -1.01 8.99 7.22
C ALA A 108 -1.05 7.65 6.50
N ILE A 109 -1.04 7.72 5.16
CA ILE A 109 -0.88 6.57 4.27
C ILE A 109 0.45 6.73 3.53
N LEU A 110 1.24 5.64 3.45
CA LEU A 110 2.45 5.54 2.63
C LEU A 110 2.40 4.24 1.83
N SER A 111 2.12 4.31 0.53
CA SER A 111 1.85 3.10 -0.26
C SER A 111 2.51 3.11 -1.64
N ASN A 112 3.03 1.94 -2.04
CA ASN A 112 3.33 1.65 -3.43
C ASN A 112 2.02 1.29 -4.13
N MET A 113 1.63 2.11 -5.11
CA MET A 113 0.30 2.02 -5.70
C MET A 113 0.30 2.61 -7.12
N PRO A 114 -0.21 1.90 -8.13
CA PRO A 114 -0.30 2.42 -9.50
C PRO A 114 -1.35 3.53 -9.61
N ASN A 115 -1.14 4.41 -10.58
CA ASN A 115 -2.00 5.58 -10.78
C ASN A 115 -3.46 5.22 -11.07
N ASP A 116 -3.70 4.17 -11.87
CA ASP A 116 -5.06 3.74 -12.24
C ASP A 116 -5.88 3.36 -10.99
N PHE A 117 -5.24 2.64 -10.06
CA PHE A 117 -5.89 2.29 -8.79
C PHE A 117 -6.06 3.51 -7.87
N LEU A 118 -5.05 4.40 -7.80
CA LEU A 118 -5.10 5.58 -6.94
C LEU A 118 -6.26 6.52 -7.31
N VAL A 119 -6.51 6.73 -8.61
CA VAL A 119 -7.63 7.56 -9.08
C VAL A 119 -8.95 7.01 -8.54
N TRP A 120 -9.20 5.71 -8.73
CA TRP A 120 -10.40 5.06 -8.21
C TRP A 120 -10.47 5.11 -6.66
N ALA A 121 -9.36 4.86 -5.98
CA ALA A 121 -9.30 4.80 -4.52
C ALA A 121 -9.63 6.16 -3.88
N LYS A 122 -9.11 7.26 -4.42
CA LYS A 122 -9.40 8.62 -3.93
C LYS A 122 -10.89 9.01 -4.05
N GLU A 123 -11.58 8.47 -5.05
CA GLU A 123 -13.00 8.74 -5.26
C GLU A 123 -13.91 7.85 -4.41
N THR A 124 -13.48 6.62 -4.11
CA THR A 124 -14.36 5.58 -3.55
C THR A 124 -14.03 5.17 -2.12
N ILE A 125 -12.79 5.35 -1.66
CA ILE A 125 -12.35 4.92 -0.32
C ILE A 125 -12.26 6.15 0.61
N PRO A 126 -13.22 6.35 1.53
CA PRO A 126 -13.29 7.56 2.34
C PRO A 126 -12.01 7.84 3.16
N VAL A 127 -11.34 6.80 3.70
CA VAL A 127 -10.15 6.95 4.53
C VAL A 127 -9.00 7.68 3.82
N PHE A 128 -8.93 7.63 2.48
CA PHE A 128 -7.92 8.36 1.70
C PHE A 128 -8.06 9.88 1.85
N ASN A 129 -9.27 10.36 2.12
CA ASN A 129 -9.59 11.78 2.33
C ASN A 129 -9.67 12.13 3.83
N GLU A 130 -9.67 11.13 4.72
CA GLU A 130 -9.77 11.31 6.17
C GLU A 130 -8.40 11.47 6.85
N VAL A 131 -7.32 10.93 6.26
CA VAL A 131 -5.97 11.01 6.82
C VAL A 131 -5.36 12.42 6.71
N ASP A 132 -4.40 12.74 7.57
CA ASP A 132 -3.76 14.05 7.60
C ASP A 132 -2.67 14.19 6.53
N ALA A 133 -2.10 13.08 6.06
CA ALA A 133 -1.15 13.04 4.95
C ALA A 133 -1.27 11.70 4.19
N ALA A 134 -0.96 11.74 2.90
CA ALA A 134 -0.80 10.53 2.10
C ALA A 134 0.32 10.72 1.08
N ILE A 135 1.16 9.71 0.92
CA ILE A 135 2.23 9.63 -0.07
C ILE A 135 2.02 8.35 -0.88
N PHE A 136 1.86 8.50 -2.17
CA PHE A 136 1.69 7.40 -3.11
C PHE A 136 2.84 7.38 -4.10
N SER A 137 3.41 6.22 -4.33
CA SER A 137 4.58 6.01 -5.18
C SER A 137 4.41 6.62 -6.57
N CYS A 138 3.25 6.42 -7.19
CA CYS A 138 2.96 6.90 -8.55
C CYS A 138 2.91 8.43 -8.69
N GLU A 139 2.63 9.17 -7.61
CA GLU A 139 2.63 10.65 -7.63
C GLU A 139 4.04 11.24 -7.57
N HIS A 140 5.04 10.44 -7.15
CA HIS A 140 6.40 10.89 -6.91
C HIS A 140 7.45 10.15 -7.75
N PHE A 141 7.08 9.11 -8.47
CA PHE A 141 7.99 8.21 -9.19
C PHE A 141 9.03 7.53 -8.27
N LEU A 142 8.65 7.29 -7.01
CA LEU A 142 9.46 6.69 -5.96
C LEU A 142 8.77 5.44 -5.42
N LEU A 143 9.53 4.45 -4.94
CA LEU A 143 8.99 3.25 -4.31
C LEU A 143 9.50 3.08 -2.88
N LYS A 144 8.72 2.50 -1.99
CA LYS A 144 9.25 1.83 -0.82
C LYS A 144 10.08 0.62 -1.29
N PRO A 145 11.25 0.34 -0.68
CA PRO A 145 11.88 0.99 0.47
C PRO A 145 12.93 2.08 0.12
N GLU A 146 12.77 2.85 -0.94
CA GLU A 146 13.68 3.98 -1.24
C GLU A 146 13.59 5.04 -0.14
N THR A 147 14.72 5.62 0.23
CA THR A 147 14.78 6.64 1.31
C THR A 147 13.91 7.86 0.99
N GLU A 148 13.94 8.27 -0.25
CA GLU A 148 13.31 9.50 -0.75
C GLU A 148 11.78 9.51 -0.55
N ILE A 149 11.11 8.35 -0.62
CA ILE A 149 9.66 8.32 -0.39
C ILE A 149 9.31 8.55 1.10
N PHE A 150 10.17 8.09 2.03
CA PHE A 150 10.04 8.37 3.46
C PHE A 150 10.37 9.83 3.78
N GLU A 151 11.30 10.45 3.06
CA GLU A 151 11.57 11.87 3.18
C GLU A 151 10.36 12.71 2.76
N LYS A 152 9.67 12.35 1.66
CA LYS A 152 8.41 12.99 1.26
C LYS A 152 7.35 12.91 2.36
N LEU A 153 7.24 11.76 3.02
CA LEU A 153 6.31 11.58 4.14
C LEU A 153 6.69 12.48 5.32
N ARG A 154 7.97 12.47 5.74
CA ARG A 154 8.49 13.30 6.82
C ARG A 154 8.21 14.78 6.57
N ASP A 155 8.52 15.25 5.38
CA ASP A 155 8.36 16.67 5.00
C ASP A 155 6.88 17.05 4.96
N LYS A 156 6.00 16.17 4.47
CA LYS A 156 4.56 16.41 4.42
C LYS A 156 3.92 16.45 5.82
N LEU A 157 4.37 15.60 6.74
CA LEU A 157 3.93 15.60 8.13
C LEU A 157 4.58 16.72 8.96
N ASN A 158 5.72 17.25 8.51
CA ASN A 158 6.52 18.26 9.18
C ASN A 158 6.89 17.85 10.62
N MET A 159 7.55 16.68 10.76
CA MET A 159 7.99 16.13 12.05
C MET A 159 9.20 15.21 11.88
N GLY A 160 9.87 14.85 13.00
CA GLY A 160 10.97 13.90 13.00
C GLY A 160 10.52 12.45 12.76
N TYR A 161 11.41 11.62 12.26
CA TYR A 161 11.13 10.19 12.05
C TYR A 161 10.80 9.46 13.37
N GLU A 162 11.46 9.84 14.46
CA GLU A 162 11.27 9.28 15.80
C GLU A 162 9.88 9.55 16.41
N GLU A 163 9.16 10.52 15.85
CA GLU A 163 7.79 10.85 16.24
C GLU A 163 6.73 10.02 15.53
N MET A 164 7.15 9.17 14.57
CA MET A 164 6.27 8.35 13.74
C MET A 164 6.25 6.89 14.17
N VAL A 165 5.08 6.28 14.07
CA VAL A 165 4.91 4.81 14.03
C VAL A 165 4.51 4.43 12.61
N TYR A 166 5.06 3.34 12.07
CA TYR A 166 4.74 2.86 10.74
C TYR A 166 4.39 1.37 10.77
N PHE A 167 3.26 1.05 10.14
CA PHE A 167 2.79 -0.32 9.93
C PHE A 167 2.76 -0.66 8.43
N ASP A 168 3.41 -1.77 8.08
CA ASP A 168 3.51 -2.27 6.70
C ASP A 168 3.63 -3.81 6.77
N ASP A 169 3.05 -4.53 5.84
CA ASP A 169 3.10 -6.01 5.81
C ASP A 169 4.43 -6.55 5.27
N LEU A 170 5.20 -5.74 4.54
CA LEU A 170 6.48 -6.11 3.96
C LEU A 170 7.66 -5.79 4.89
N PRO A 171 8.41 -6.81 5.35
CA PRO A 171 9.54 -6.62 6.26
C PRO A 171 10.62 -5.66 5.74
N GLU A 172 10.89 -5.64 4.43
CA GLU A 172 11.88 -4.75 3.83
C GLU A 172 11.55 -3.26 4.00
N ASN A 173 10.27 -2.89 3.94
CA ASN A 173 9.81 -1.53 4.18
C ASN A 173 10.01 -1.15 5.65
N ILE A 174 9.74 -2.08 6.56
CA ILE A 174 9.93 -1.88 8.01
C ILE A 174 11.41 -1.78 8.38
N ILE A 175 12.28 -2.59 7.75
CA ILE A 175 13.72 -2.48 7.95
C ILE A 175 14.21 -1.09 7.57
N ARG A 176 13.83 -0.61 6.38
CA ARG A 176 14.21 0.74 5.94
C ARG A 176 13.66 1.83 6.85
N ALA A 177 12.40 1.76 7.25
CA ALA A 177 11.79 2.72 8.17
C ALA A 177 12.57 2.81 9.49
N ARG A 178 12.97 1.67 10.06
CA ARG A 178 13.77 1.61 11.30
C ARG A 178 15.17 2.19 11.11
N GLU A 179 15.83 1.95 9.98
CA GLU A 179 17.14 2.54 9.64
C GLU A 179 17.08 4.07 9.59
N LEU A 180 15.94 4.62 9.20
CA LEU A 180 15.69 6.07 9.19
C LEU A 180 15.28 6.64 10.55
N GLY A 181 15.00 5.78 11.55
CA GLY A 181 14.58 6.17 12.89
C GLY A 181 13.08 6.17 13.15
N ILE A 182 12.27 5.69 12.19
CA ILE A 182 10.83 5.49 12.37
C ILE A 182 10.59 4.25 13.24
N ASN A 183 9.59 4.30 14.12
CA ASN A 183 9.15 3.14 14.90
C ASN A 183 8.33 2.19 14.01
N GLY A 184 8.99 1.37 13.21
CA GLY A 184 8.37 0.46 12.25
C GLY A 184 7.96 -0.88 12.86
N PHE A 185 6.77 -1.38 12.51
CA PHE A 185 6.26 -2.69 12.94
C PHE A 185 5.63 -3.43 11.76
N VAL A 186 6.01 -4.69 11.60
CA VAL A 186 5.36 -5.55 10.60
C VAL A 186 3.90 -5.72 10.99
N TRP A 187 3.02 -5.47 10.04
CA TRP A 187 1.58 -5.57 10.25
C TRP A 187 1.12 -7.00 10.46
N ILE A 188 0.20 -7.20 11.38
CA ILE A 188 -0.48 -8.48 11.63
C ILE A 188 -1.99 -8.30 11.50
N ASN A 189 -2.56 -7.41 12.30
CA ASN A 189 -3.99 -7.05 12.29
C ASN A 189 -4.23 -5.81 13.18
N PRO A 190 -5.44 -5.20 13.13
CA PRO A 190 -5.76 -4.01 13.91
C PRO A 190 -5.61 -4.20 15.43
N ASP A 191 -5.93 -5.38 15.98
CA ASP A 191 -5.84 -5.64 17.41
C ASP A 191 -4.40 -5.69 17.91
N ASP A 192 -3.49 -6.28 17.10
CA ASP A 192 -2.06 -6.29 17.39
C ASP A 192 -1.46 -4.89 17.32
N ALA A 193 -1.86 -4.11 16.31
CA ALA A 193 -1.46 -2.71 16.20
C ALA A 193 -1.91 -1.89 17.41
N ARG A 194 -3.17 -2.05 17.90
CA ARG A 194 -3.64 -1.40 19.14
C ARG A 194 -2.77 -1.78 20.35
N LYS A 195 -2.44 -3.06 20.51
CA LYS A 195 -1.57 -3.53 21.59
C LYS A 195 -0.18 -2.92 21.51
N THR A 196 0.38 -2.84 20.29
CA THR A 196 1.68 -2.24 20.04
C THR A 196 1.69 -0.75 20.37
N LEU A 197 0.69 0.01 19.89
CA LEU A 197 0.54 1.43 20.17
C LEU A 197 0.45 1.71 21.68
N ARG A 198 -0.37 0.95 22.44
CA ARG A 198 -0.48 1.10 23.90
C ARG A 198 0.83 0.87 24.64
N LYS A 199 1.70 -0.04 24.15
CA LYS A 199 3.02 -0.30 24.76
C LYS A 199 4.02 0.83 24.55
N ILE A 200 3.94 1.54 23.43
CA ILE A 200 4.94 2.55 23.07
C ILE A 200 4.59 3.96 23.52
N SER A 201 3.31 4.26 23.79
CA SER A 201 2.91 5.59 24.25
C SER A 201 1.60 5.55 25.03
N GLN A 202 1.58 6.26 26.16
CA GLN A 202 0.39 6.40 27.02
C GLN A 202 -0.78 7.09 26.33
N VAL A 203 -0.53 7.87 25.28
CA VAL A 203 -1.59 8.55 24.53
C VAL A 203 -2.61 7.57 23.93
N PHE A 204 -2.21 6.30 23.74
CA PHE A 204 -3.06 5.25 23.18
C PHE A 204 -3.75 4.36 24.25
N GLU A 205 -3.57 4.62 25.56
CA GLU A 205 -4.15 3.77 26.63
C GLU A 205 -5.68 3.73 26.61
N THR A 206 -6.31 4.82 26.14
CA THR A 206 -7.78 4.96 26.10
C THR A 206 -8.43 4.50 24.79
N MET A 207 -7.65 4.03 23.83
CA MET A 207 -8.11 3.57 22.51
C MET A 207 -8.55 2.10 22.51
#